data_5ab5d6a6330c37d156c6c5ec0a5dd354
#
_entry.id   5ab5d6a6330c37d156c6c5ec0a5dd354
#
_cell.length_a   1.000
_cell.length_b   1.000
_cell.length_c   1.000
_cell.angle_alpha   90.00
_cell.angle_beta   90.00
_cell.angle_gamma   90.00
#
_symmetry.space_group_name_H-M   'P 1'
#
loop_
_entity.id
_entity.type
_entity.pdbx_description
1 polymer ?
#
loop_
_entity_poly.entity_id
_entity_poly.type
_entity_poly.pdbx_seq_one_letter_code
_entity_poly.pdbx_strand_id
1 'polypeptide(L)'
;IRDQNRLRRALEGIDVVVHAAALKQVPAAEYNPFEFIKTNVIGAQNLIEACLDMGVRRVAALSTDKAAAPINLYGATKLCSDKLFTAANNISGSRDIRFTVVRYGNVMGSRGSVIPFFLARRPSGVLPITHPDMTRFNITLDEGVEMVMWALEQGLGGEIFVPKIPSYRIGDVAEAVCPGCE
;
A
#
# COMPACT_ATOMS: atom_id res chain seq x y z
N ILE A 1 -6.52 -11.34 9.15
CA ILE A 1 -7.40 -10.52 8.30
C ILE A 1 -8.53 -11.33 7.67
N ARG A 2 -8.37 -12.64 7.42
CA ARG A 2 -9.37 -13.51 6.80
C ARG A 2 -10.42 -14.06 7.79
N ASP A 3 -10.15 -13.99 9.07
CA ASP A 3 -11.03 -14.46 10.16
C ASP A 3 -11.69 -13.25 10.83
N GLN A 4 -12.95 -13.02 10.51
CA GLN A 4 -13.71 -11.88 11.02
C GLN A 4 -13.94 -11.98 12.54
N ASN A 5 -14.17 -13.18 13.06
CA ASN A 5 -14.37 -13.37 14.51
C ASN A 5 -13.07 -13.08 15.29
N ARG A 6 -11.93 -13.46 14.72
CA ARG A 6 -10.63 -13.14 15.31
C ARG A 6 -10.34 -11.63 15.26
N LEU A 7 -10.76 -10.95 14.18
CA LEU A 7 -10.63 -9.49 14.08
C LEU A 7 -11.47 -8.78 15.13
N ARG A 8 -12.72 -9.16 15.34
CA ARG A 8 -13.57 -8.57 16.41
C ARG A 8 -12.88 -8.65 17.77
N ARG A 9 -12.35 -9.83 18.15
CA ARG A 9 -11.62 -9.98 19.41
C ARG A 9 -10.35 -9.12 19.48
N ALA A 10 -9.65 -8.95 18.35
CA ALA A 10 -8.42 -8.16 18.30
C ALA A 10 -8.70 -6.67 18.37
N LEU A 11 -9.89 -6.23 17.98
CA LEU A 11 -10.29 -4.82 17.94
C LEU A 11 -11.06 -4.37 19.20
N GLU A 12 -11.25 -5.26 20.18
CA GLU A 12 -11.89 -4.90 21.44
C GLU A 12 -11.10 -3.80 22.16
N GLY A 13 -11.74 -2.65 22.41
CA GLY A 13 -11.12 -1.48 23.04
C GLY A 13 -10.10 -0.73 22.19
N ILE A 14 -10.07 -0.94 20.86
CA ILE A 14 -9.18 -0.25 19.93
C ILE A 14 -9.88 0.92 19.27
N ASP A 15 -9.30 2.11 19.36
CA ASP A 15 -9.82 3.34 18.74
C ASP A 15 -9.27 3.58 17.32
N VAL A 16 -8.03 3.18 17.05
CA VAL A 16 -7.32 3.49 15.80
C VAL A 16 -6.77 2.23 15.16
N VAL A 17 -6.98 2.08 13.85
CA VAL A 17 -6.46 0.95 13.07
C VAL A 17 -5.67 1.45 11.85
N VAL A 18 -4.45 0.93 11.69
CA VAL A 18 -3.68 1.05 10.46
C VAL A 18 -3.70 -0.30 9.74
N HIS A 19 -4.34 -0.35 8.58
CA HIS A 19 -4.44 -1.55 7.76
C HIS A 19 -3.30 -1.64 6.75
N ALA A 20 -2.23 -2.35 7.11
CA ALA A 20 -1.06 -2.59 6.26
C ALA A 20 -0.98 -4.03 5.70
N ALA A 21 -1.94 -4.89 6.03
CA ALA A 21 -1.91 -6.30 5.63
C ALA A 21 -2.37 -6.47 4.17
N ALA A 22 -1.49 -7.00 3.31
CA ALA A 22 -1.81 -7.34 1.93
C ALA A 22 -0.86 -8.39 1.35
N LEU A 23 -1.31 -9.12 0.35
CA LEU A 23 -0.44 -9.83 -0.58
C LEU A 23 -0.10 -8.88 -1.74
N LYS A 24 1.19 -8.78 -2.13
CA LYS A 24 1.65 -7.75 -3.07
C LYS A 24 2.47 -8.25 -4.28
N GLN A 25 2.89 -9.51 -4.29
CA GLN A 25 3.74 -10.04 -5.35
C GLN A 25 2.93 -10.31 -6.63
N VAL A 26 3.20 -9.55 -7.67
CA VAL A 26 2.46 -9.61 -8.94
C VAL A 26 2.45 -11.01 -9.57
N PRO A 27 3.60 -11.72 -9.74
CA PRO A 27 3.59 -13.08 -10.29
C PRO A 27 2.75 -14.07 -9.48
N ALA A 28 2.78 -13.95 -8.15
CA ALA A 28 1.97 -14.79 -7.27
C ALA A 28 0.47 -14.48 -7.37
N ALA A 29 0.11 -13.23 -7.65
CA ALA A 29 -1.28 -12.82 -7.87
C ALA A 29 -1.87 -13.46 -9.13
N GLU A 30 -1.11 -13.42 -10.23
CA GLU A 30 -1.54 -14.03 -11.50
C GLU A 30 -1.62 -15.57 -11.41
N TYR A 31 -0.71 -16.19 -10.66
CA TYR A 31 -0.69 -17.65 -10.47
C TYR A 31 -1.80 -18.14 -9.52
N ASN A 32 -2.07 -17.40 -8.45
CA ASN A 32 -3.04 -17.80 -7.42
C ASN A 32 -3.99 -16.65 -7.04
N PRO A 33 -4.92 -16.27 -7.94
CA PRO A 33 -5.80 -15.11 -7.80
C PRO A 33 -6.69 -15.16 -6.56
N PHE A 34 -7.20 -16.34 -6.18
CA PHE A 34 -8.09 -16.49 -5.04
C PHE A 34 -7.46 -16.05 -3.71
N GLU A 35 -6.18 -16.31 -3.51
CA GLU A 35 -5.50 -15.92 -2.27
C GLU A 35 -5.37 -14.39 -2.16
N PHE A 36 -5.17 -13.72 -3.28
CA PHE A 36 -5.15 -12.26 -3.33
C PHE A 36 -6.53 -11.66 -3.08
N ILE A 37 -7.58 -12.21 -3.70
CA ILE A 37 -8.97 -11.78 -3.46
C ILE A 37 -9.33 -12.00 -1.99
N LYS A 38 -9.07 -13.18 -1.43
CA LYS A 38 -9.37 -13.48 -0.02
C LYS A 38 -8.67 -12.54 0.96
N THR A 39 -7.41 -12.18 0.68
CA THR A 39 -6.63 -11.32 1.59
C THR A 39 -6.92 -9.85 1.36
N ASN A 40 -6.80 -9.38 0.11
CA ASN A 40 -6.83 -7.97 -0.19
C ASN A 40 -8.27 -7.40 -0.31
N VAL A 41 -9.24 -8.22 -0.72
CA VAL A 41 -10.63 -7.78 -0.92
C VAL A 41 -11.51 -8.25 0.23
N ILE A 42 -11.66 -9.56 0.42
CA ILE A 42 -12.51 -10.10 1.50
C ILE A 42 -11.92 -9.75 2.88
N GLY A 43 -10.59 -9.77 3.02
CA GLY A 43 -9.91 -9.33 4.24
C GLY A 43 -10.16 -7.87 4.57
N ALA A 44 -10.20 -6.99 3.56
CA ALA A 44 -10.58 -5.58 3.75
C ALA A 44 -12.04 -5.46 4.21
N GLN A 45 -12.98 -6.17 3.59
CA GLN A 45 -14.38 -6.22 4.03
C GLN A 45 -14.50 -6.71 5.47
N ASN A 46 -13.87 -7.82 5.82
CA ASN A 46 -13.89 -8.36 7.19
C ASN A 46 -13.39 -7.34 8.22
N LEU A 47 -12.34 -6.57 7.88
CA LEU A 47 -11.81 -5.53 8.76
C LEU A 47 -12.79 -4.38 8.92
N ILE A 48 -13.40 -3.90 7.84
CA ILE A 48 -14.40 -2.83 7.87
C ILE A 48 -15.55 -3.22 8.78
N GLU A 49 -16.14 -4.39 8.58
CA GLU A 49 -17.23 -4.91 9.41
C GLU A 49 -16.83 -5.01 10.89
N ALA A 50 -15.65 -5.57 11.16
CA ALA A 50 -15.16 -5.69 12.52
C ALA A 50 -14.90 -4.32 13.17
N CYS A 51 -14.40 -3.33 12.44
CA CYS A 51 -14.22 -1.96 12.93
C CYS A 51 -15.55 -1.30 13.26
N LEU A 52 -16.58 -1.47 12.42
CA LEU A 52 -17.93 -0.96 12.65
C LEU A 52 -18.58 -1.60 13.89
N ASP A 53 -18.41 -2.92 14.06
CA ASP A 53 -18.96 -3.67 15.18
C ASP A 53 -18.30 -3.32 16.52
N MET A 54 -16.98 -3.10 16.50
CA MET A 54 -16.19 -2.89 17.72
C MET A 54 -16.01 -1.43 18.12
N GLY A 55 -16.57 -0.49 17.36
CA GLY A 55 -16.55 0.93 17.70
C GLY A 55 -15.21 1.62 17.47
N VAL A 56 -14.40 1.12 16.52
CA VAL A 56 -13.19 1.80 16.08
C VAL A 56 -13.54 3.19 15.52
N ARG A 57 -12.72 4.19 15.82
CA ARG A 57 -12.99 5.59 15.47
C ARG A 57 -12.25 6.06 14.21
N ARG A 58 -11.04 5.55 13.98
CA ARG A 58 -10.19 5.98 12.85
C ARG A 58 -9.54 4.78 12.19
N VAL A 59 -9.64 4.69 10.88
CA VAL A 59 -9.02 3.64 10.08
C VAL A 59 -8.26 4.25 8.90
N ALA A 60 -6.96 4.01 8.82
CA ALA A 60 -6.15 4.33 7.65
C ALA A 60 -5.75 3.04 6.93
N ALA A 61 -6.21 2.85 5.69
CA ALA A 61 -5.86 1.72 4.87
C ALA A 61 -4.72 2.06 3.92
N LEU A 62 -3.61 1.29 3.97
CA LEU A 62 -2.48 1.50 3.08
C LEU A 62 -2.76 0.90 1.69
N SER A 63 -2.50 1.68 0.66
CA SER A 63 -2.68 1.31 -0.72
C SER A 63 -1.41 1.56 -1.55
N THR A 64 -1.52 1.53 -2.86
CA THR A 64 -0.40 1.57 -3.80
C THR A 64 -0.77 2.37 -5.05
N ASP A 65 0.24 2.96 -5.70
CA ASP A 65 0.15 3.55 -7.03
C ASP A 65 -0.45 2.59 -8.08
N LYS A 66 -0.21 1.27 -7.91
CA LYS A 66 -0.72 0.22 -8.80
C LYS A 66 -2.24 0.02 -8.74
N ALA A 67 -2.92 0.61 -7.75
CA ALA A 67 -4.37 0.68 -7.67
C ALA A 67 -4.97 1.78 -8.58
N ALA A 68 -4.14 2.70 -9.10
CA ALA A 68 -4.55 3.69 -10.09
C ALA A 68 -4.40 3.08 -11.49
N ALA A 69 -5.51 2.91 -12.24
CA ALA A 69 -5.53 2.26 -13.55
C ALA A 69 -4.77 0.91 -13.57
N PRO A 70 -5.21 -0.10 -12.82
CA PRO A 70 -4.46 -1.34 -12.60
C PRO A 70 -4.29 -2.15 -13.88
N ILE A 71 -3.06 -2.61 -14.13
CA ILE A 71 -2.70 -3.47 -15.27
C ILE A 71 -2.44 -4.93 -14.85
N ASN A 72 -2.61 -5.26 -13.58
CA ASN A 72 -2.41 -6.60 -13.02
C ASN A 72 -3.38 -6.85 -11.86
N LEU A 73 -3.53 -8.11 -11.48
CA LEU A 73 -4.48 -8.52 -10.43
C LEU A 73 -4.14 -7.90 -9.06
N TYR A 74 -2.86 -7.77 -8.70
CA TYR A 74 -2.51 -7.10 -7.45
C TYR A 74 -3.08 -5.68 -7.39
N GLY A 75 -2.83 -4.87 -8.43
CA GLY A 75 -3.38 -3.51 -8.52
C GLY A 75 -4.92 -3.51 -8.49
N ALA A 76 -5.57 -4.43 -9.22
CA ALA A 76 -7.03 -4.56 -9.24
C ALA A 76 -7.59 -4.88 -7.85
N THR A 77 -6.98 -5.83 -7.10
CA THR A 77 -7.42 -6.15 -5.74
C THR A 77 -7.23 -4.99 -4.78
N LYS A 78 -6.17 -4.18 -4.94
CA LYS A 78 -5.96 -2.98 -4.13
C LYS A 78 -6.94 -1.86 -4.50
N LEU A 79 -7.30 -1.72 -5.78
CA LEU A 79 -8.38 -0.80 -6.18
C LEU A 79 -9.72 -1.20 -5.54
N CYS A 80 -10.06 -2.50 -5.55
CA CYS A 80 -11.25 -2.99 -4.86
C CYS A 80 -11.21 -2.64 -3.36
N SER A 81 -10.09 -2.89 -2.69
CA SER A 81 -9.89 -2.52 -1.28
C SER A 81 -10.08 -1.03 -1.05
N ASP A 82 -9.49 -0.16 -1.87
CA ASP A 82 -9.63 1.29 -1.77
C ASP A 82 -11.11 1.71 -1.86
N LYS A 83 -11.84 1.14 -2.82
CA LYS A 83 -13.28 1.39 -2.99
C LYS A 83 -14.10 0.93 -1.80
N LEU A 84 -13.77 -0.22 -1.19
CA LEU A 84 -14.43 -0.72 0.01
C LEU A 84 -14.23 0.23 1.20
N PHE A 85 -12.99 0.68 1.46
CA PHE A 85 -12.70 1.60 2.56
C PHE A 85 -13.34 2.97 2.36
N THR A 86 -13.29 3.53 1.15
CA THR A 86 -13.94 4.83 0.88
C THR A 86 -15.45 4.73 1.03
N ALA A 87 -16.07 3.67 0.50
CA ALA A 87 -17.52 3.45 0.58
C ALA A 87 -18.01 3.09 1.99
N ALA A 88 -17.13 2.55 2.85
CA ALA A 88 -17.47 2.19 4.23
C ALA A 88 -18.01 3.38 5.06
N ASN A 89 -17.61 4.60 4.71
CA ASN A 89 -18.13 5.82 5.34
C ASN A 89 -19.65 6.00 5.10
N ASN A 90 -20.20 5.48 4.00
CA ASN A 90 -21.63 5.56 3.70
C ASN A 90 -22.48 4.63 4.56
N ILE A 91 -21.88 3.57 5.13
CA ILE A 91 -22.57 2.58 5.97
C ILE A 91 -22.26 2.75 7.46
N SER A 92 -21.52 3.78 7.83
CA SER A 92 -21.18 4.06 9.23
C SER A 92 -22.39 4.42 10.09
N GLY A 93 -23.45 4.94 9.48
CA GLY A 93 -24.66 5.39 10.19
C GLY A 93 -24.33 6.53 11.17
N SER A 94 -24.74 6.38 12.43
CA SER A 94 -24.47 7.35 13.52
C SER A 94 -23.13 7.13 14.23
N ARG A 95 -22.30 6.17 13.81
CA ARG A 95 -21.01 5.86 14.44
C ARG A 95 -19.97 6.94 14.11
N ASP A 96 -19.20 7.38 15.11
CA ASP A 96 -18.04 8.27 14.90
C ASP A 96 -16.83 7.48 14.39
N ILE A 97 -16.96 6.88 13.21
CA ILE A 97 -15.87 6.17 12.53
C ILE A 97 -15.56 6.84 11.20
N ARG A 98 -14.28 6.93 10.85
CA ARG A 98 -13.81 7.46 9.58
C ARG A 98 -12.80 6.49 8.96
N PHE A 99 -13.05 6.14 7.71
CA PHE A 99 -12.16 5.33 6.90
C PHE A 99 -11.48 6.20 5.85
N THR A 100 -10.17 6.17 5.83
CA THR A 100 -9.33 6.87 4.85
C THR A 100 -8.39 5.89 4.16
N VAL A 101 -7.92 6.24 2.98
CA VAL A 101 -6.92 5.46 2.23
C VAL A 101 -5.68 6.30 2.02
N VAL A 102 -4.50 5.74 2.23
CA VAL A 102 -3.22 6.35 1.91
C VAL A 102 -2.59 5.57 0.76
N ARG A 103 -2.44 6.21 -0.39
CA ARG A 103 -1.92 5.60 -1.62
C ARG A 103 -0.57 6.22 -1.95
N TYR A 104 0.50 5.45 -1.85
CA TYR A 104 1.86 5.86 -2.24
C TYR A 104 2.51 4.80 -3.13
N GLY A 105 3.62 5.18 -3.77
CA GLY A 105 4.38 4.34 -4.67
C GLY A 105 5.34 3.39 -3.95
N ASN A 106 6.51 3.21 -4.56
CA ASN A 106 7.53 2.35 -3.98
C ASN A 106 8.14 2.99 -2.73
N VAL A 107 8.32 2.19 -1.67
CA VAL A 107 9.07 2.61 -0.48
C VAL A 107 10.55 2.31 -0.72
N MET A 108 11.40 3.32 -0.56
CA MET A 108 12.84 3.23 -0.75
C MET A 108 13.44 2.13 0.13
N GLY A 109 14.34 1.32 -0.44
CA GLY A 109 14.97 0.23 0.30
C GLY A 109 14.07 -0.96 0.62
N SER A 110 12.80 -0.97 0.15
CA SER A 110 11.89 -2.10 0.39
C SER A 110 12.39 -3.38 -0.29
N ARG A 111 12.04 -4.54 0.29
CA ARG A 111 12.44 -5.85 -0.24
C ARG A 111 12.00 -6.03 -1.69
N GLY A 112 12.95 -6.38 -2.56
CA GLY A 112 12.75 -6.56 -4.01
C GLY A 112 12.68 -5.25 -4.80
N SER A 113 13.04 -4.10 -4.20
CA SER A 113 13.14 -2.82 -4.91
C SER A 113 14.49 -2.66 -5.62
N VAL A 114 14.56 -1.70 -6.55
CA VAL A 114 15.69 -1.51 -7.44
C VAL A 114 17.01 -1.19 -6.71
N ILE A 115 16.98 -0.40 -5.64
CA ILE A 115 18.19 0.01 -4.92
C ILE A 115 18.88 -1.19 -4.26
N PRO A 116 18.21 -2.01 -3.42
CA PRO A 116 18.81 -3.25 -2.92
C PRO A 116 19.29 -4.20 -4.03
N PHE A 117 18.57 -4.26 -5.14
CA PHE A 117 18.97 -5.08 -6.28
C PHE A 117 20.28 -4.58 -6.92
N PHE A 118 20.41 -3.28 -7.16
CA PHE A 118 21.64 -2.69 -7.70
C PHE A 118 22.82 -2.83 -6.73
N LEU A 119 22.61 -2.59 -5.44
CA LEU A 119 23.65 -2.79 -4.42
C LEU A 119 24.17 -4.23 -4.40
N ALA A 120 23.29 -5.21 -4.51
CA ALA A 120 23.67 -6.63 -4.60
C ALA A 120 24.44 -6.97 -5.88
N ARG A 121 24.18 -6.25 -7.00
CA ARG A 121 24.84 -6.44 -8.29
C ARG A 121 26.13 -5.63 -8.47
N ARG A 122 26.33 -4.60 -7.68
CA ARG A 122 27.53 -3.72 -7.76
C ARG A 122 28.86 -4.47 -7.90
N PRO A 123 29.12 -5.60 -7.18
CA PRO A 123 30.38 -6.33 -7.32
C PRO A 123 30.62 -6.94 -8.71
N SER A 124 29.58 -7.13 -9.52
CA SER A 124 29.71 -7.68 -10.89
C SER A 124 30.13 -6.63 -11.92
N GLY A 125 30.09 -5.32 -11.57
CA GLY A 125 30.37 -4.24 -12.51
C GLY A 125 29.27 -4.01 -13.56
N VAL A 126 28.16 -4.75 -13.51
CA VAL A 126 27.07 -4.67 -14.50
C VAL A 126 25.73 -4.49 -13.79
N LEU A 127 25.02 -3.39 -14.11
CA LEU A 127 23.68 -3.10 -13.58
C LEU A 127 22.62 -3.19 -14.69
N PRO A 128 21.78 -4.24 -14.72
CA PRO A 128 20.77 -4.39 -15.77
C PRO A 128 19.68 -3.33 -15.65
N ILE A 129 19.54 -2.50 -16.67
CA ILE A 129 18.50 -1.49 -16.81
C ILE A 129 17.57 -1.93 -17.94
N THR A 130 16.28 -2.10 -17.64
CA THR A 130 15.28 -2.57 -18.61
C THR A 130 15.09 -1.57 -19.76
N HIS A 131 15.11 -0.27 -19.45
CA HIS A 131 14.96 0.80 -20.44
C HIS A 131 15.65 2.07 -19.93
N PRO A 132 16.47 2.77 -20.75
CA PRO A 132 17.24 3.93 -20.29
C PRO A 132 16.37 5.11 -19.84
N ASP A 133 15.20 5.31 -20.46
CA ASP A 133 14.28 6.40 -20.12
C ASP A 133 13.29 6.04 -19.00
N MET A 134 13.44 4.86 -18.40
CA MET A 134 12.56 4.43 -17.31
C MET A 134 12.67 5.36 -16.10
N THR A 135 11.54 5.87 -15.65
CA THR A 135 11.45 6.70 -14.45
C THR A 135 10.82 5.93 -13.30
N ARG A 136 11.13 6.36 -12.09
CA ARG A 136 10.52 5.87 -10.85
C ARG A 136 10.29 7.05 -9.91
N PHE A 137 9.44 6.83 -8.93
CA PHE A 137 9.22 7.72 -7.78
C PHE A 137 9.18 6.85 -6.53
N ASN A 138 9.84 7.30 -5.49
CA ASN A 138 9.92 6.59 -4.22
C ASN A 138 9.60 7.54 -3.07
N ILE A 139 9.05 6.98 -2.02
CA ILE A 139 8.89 7.61 -0.72
C ILE A 139 9.81 6.92 0.28
N THR A 140 10.34 7.64 1.25
CA THR A 140 11.03 7.01 2.37
C THR A 140 10.03 6.33 3.30
N LEU A 141 10.50 5.45 4.17
CA LEU A 141 9.61 4.82 5.17
C LEU A 141 9.03 5.87 6.12
N ASP A 142 9.86 6.81 6.57
CA ASP A 142 9.46 7.87 7.51
C ASP A 142 8.40 8.78 6.91
N GLU A 143 8.58 9.26 5.67
CA GLU A 143 7.58 10.05 4.95
C GLU A 143 6.26 9.25 4.78
N GLY A 144 6.34 7.94 4.53
CA GLY A 144 5.17 7.08 4.45
C GLY A 144 4.43 6.98 5.78
N VAL A 145 5.16 6.86 6.89
CA VAL A 145 4.60 6.84 8.25
C VAL A 145 3.98 8.18 8.61
N GLU A 146 4.68 9.29 8.38
CA GLU A 146 4.16 10.65 8.61
C GLU A 146 2.86 10.90 7.86
N MET A 147 2.78 10.45 6.60
CA MET A 147 1.57 10.56 5.80
C MET A 147 0.40 9.76 6.38
N VAL A 148 0.65 8.58 6.92
CA VAL A 148 -0.39 7.77 7.58
C VAL A 148 -0.86 8.45 8.86
N MET A 149 0.04 8.96 9.68
CA MET A 149 -0.31 9.71 10.89
C MET A 149 -1.13 10.96 10.56
N TRP A 150 -0.69 11.72 9.56
CA TRP A 150 -1.41 12.88 9.08
C TRP A 150 -2.83 12.52 8.57
N ALA A 151 -2.97 11.42 7.83
CA ALA A 151 -4.28 10.96 7.35
C ALA A 151 -5.23 10.54 8.47
N LEU A 152 -4.71 9.94 9.55
CA LEU A 152 -5.49 9.59 10.74
C LEU A 152 -5.98 10.84 11.50
N GLU A 153 -5.17 11.91 11.54
CA GLU A 153 -5.48 13.15 12.22
C GLU A 153 -6.43 14.05 11.42
N GLN A 154 -6.15 14.22 10.13
CA GLN A 154 -6.82 15.20 9.26
C GLN A 154 -7.95 14.60 8.40
N GLY A 155 -8.02 13.26 8.28
CA GLY A 155 -9.02 12.60 7.44
C GLY A 155 -10.45 12.84 7.94
N LEU A 156 -11.32 13.25 7.03
CA LEU A 156 -12.76 13.46 7.29
C LEU A 156 -13.58 12.19 7.02
N GLY A 157 -13.00 11.23 6.30
CA GLY A 157 -13.59 9.97 5.86
C GLY A 157 -13.99 9.98 4.38
N GLY A 158 -13.54 8.94 3.65
CA GLY A 158 -13.79 8.77 2.21
C GLY A 158 -12.68 9.26 1.29
N GLU A 159 -11.66 9.92 1.83
CA GLU A 159 -10.54 10.43 1.03
C GLU A 159 -9.54 9.33 0.69
N ILE A 160 -8.88 9.52 -0.47
CA ILE A 160 -7.67 8.84 -0.84
C ILE A 160 -6.54 9.86 -0.86
N PHE A 161 -5.65 9.82 0.12
CA PHE A 161 -4.49 10.68 0.20
C PHE A 161 -3.36 10.15 -0.67
N VAL A 162 -2.83 11.02 -1.54
CA VAL A 162 -1.75 10.69 -2.47
C VAL A 162 -0.63 11.72 -2.33
N PRO A 163 0.60 11.31 -1.96
CA PRO A 163 1.70 12.25 -1.87
C PRO A 163 2.16 12.68 -3.27
N LYS A 164 2.51 13.95 -3.43
CA LYS A 164 3.18 14.43 -4.62
C LYS A 164 4.68 14.19 -4.50
N ILE A 165 5.15 13.11 -5.13
CA ILE A 165 6.55 12.67 -5.06
C ILE A 165 7.25 12.98 -6.38
N PRO A 166 8.48 13.54 -6.38
CA PRO A 166 9.26 13.77 -7.59
C PRO A 166 9.68 12.45 -8.24
N SER A 167 9.72 12.46 -9.58
CA SER A 167 10.24 11.33 -10.36
C SER A 167 11.72 11.50 -10.64
N TYR A 168 12.45 10.38 -10.78
CA TYR A 168 13.85 10.31 -11.17
C TYR A 168 14.05 9.22 -12.22
N ARG A 169 15.14 9.28 -12.98
CA ARG A 169 15.51 8.24 -13.95
C ARG A 169 16.23 7.08 -13.24
N ILE A 170 15.97 5.87 -13.70
CA ILE A 170 16.67 4.68 -13.17
C ILE A 170 18.15 4.72 -13.47
N GLY A 171 18.56 5.29 -14.61
CA GLY A 171 19.97 5.51 -14.95
C GLY A 171 20.71 6.35 -13.92
N ASP A 172 20.09 7.43 -13.40
CA ASP A 172 20.68 8.28 -12.37
C ASP A 172 20.95 7.51 -11.07
N VAL A 173 20.04 6.59 -10.72
CA VAL A 173 20.22 5.71 -9.55
C VAL A 173 21.33 4.69 -9.79
N ALA A 174 21.41 4.11 -10.97
CA ALA A 174 22.49 3.16 -11.32
C ALA A 174 23.86 3.83 -11.22
N GLU A 175 24.00 5.03 -11.80
CA GLU A 175 25.24 5.83 -11.72
C GLU A 175 25.58 6.19 -10.26
N ALA A 176 24.59 6.58 -9.44
CA ALA A 176 24.82 6.90 -8.04
C ALA A 176 25.24 5.68 -7.20
N VAL A 177 24.72 4.48 -7.52
CA VAL A 177 25.05 3.24 -6.81
C VAL A 177 26.40 2.68 -7.23
N CYS A 178 26.72 2.73 -8.53
CA CYS A 178 27.94 2.19 -9.09
C CYS A 178 28.46 3.10 -10.21
N PRO A 179 29.19 4.19 -9.88
CA PRO A 179 29.80 5.04 -10.89
C PRO A 179 30.72 4.23 -11.81
N GLY A 180 30.47 4.30 -13.13
CA GLY A 180 31.25 3.59 -14.13
C GLY A 180 30.97 2.08 -14.29
N CYS A 181 29.88 1.55 -13.71
CA CYS A 181 29.34 0.24 -14.07
C CYS A 181 28.67 0.29 -15.46
N GLU A 182 28.75 -0.85 -16.21
CA GLU A 182 28.00 -1.06 -17.46
C GLU A 182 26.53 -1.42 -17.21
#